data_6a4009c39ea75651547beca4850a617c
#
_entry.id   6a4009c39ea75651547beca4850a617c
#
_cell.length_a   1.000
_cell.length_b   1.000
_cell.length_c   1.000
_cell.angle_alpha   90.00
_cell.angle_beta   90.00
_cell.angle_gamma   90.00
#
_symmetry.space_group_name_H-M   'P 1'
#
loop_
_entity.id
_entity.type
_entity.pdbx_description
1 polymer ?
#
loop_
_entity_poly.entity_id
_entity_poly.type
_entity_poly.pdbx_seq_one_letter_code
_entity_poly.pdbx_strand_id
1 'polypeptide(L)'
;MTQRIALVTGGSRGLGKNAALKLAAKGTDILLTYHSNRQAALDVVAEIEKKGVKAAALALNVGDSTTFDAFASEVAQVLAQKWGRTTFDYLLNNAGIGLNAPFAETSEAQFDELMNIQFKGPFFLTQRLLPLLQDGGRILNVSSGLARFALPGYAAYAAMKGAMEVLTRYQAKELGGRGISVNIIAPGAIETDFGGGEVRDNAEVNRHIAAQTALGL
;
A
#
# COMPACT_ATOMS: atom_id res chain seq x y z
N MET A 1 -23.93 -11.59 7.76
CA MET A 1 -23.18 -10.55 6.99
C MET A 1 -22.17 -11.28 6.13
N THR A 2 -22.05 -10.92 4.86
CA THR A 2 -21.04 -11.51 3.96
C THR A 2 -19.64 -11.13 4.45
N GLN A 3 -18.73 -12.11 4.54
CA GLN A 3 -17.35 -11.91 4.94
C GLN A 3 -16.65 -10.90 4.01
N ARG A 4 -15.99 -9.88 4.58
CA ARG A 4 -15.28 -8.86 3.82
C ARG A 4 -13.90 -9.35 3.41
N ILE A 5 -13.44 -8.94 2.23
CA ILE A 5 -12.12 -9.27 1.70
C ILE A 5 -11.36 -7.96 1.45
N ALA A 6 -10.15 -7.85 1.97
CA ALA A 6 -9.25 -6.74 1.71
C ALA A 6 -8.07 -7.18 0.84
N LEU A 7 -7.81 -6.46 -0.25
CA LEU A 7 -6.57 -6.57 -1.02
C LEU A 7 -5.59 -5.52 -0.50
N VAL A 8 -4.41 -5.97 -0.03
CA VAL A 8 -3.36 -5.12 0.56
C VAL A 8 -2.08 -5.24 -0.26
N THR A 9 -1.70 -4.17 -0.97
CA THR A 9 -0.43 -4.18 -1.70
C THR A 9 0.76 -4.00 -0.75
N GLY A 10 1.83 -4.78 -0.97
CA GLY A 10 3.02 -4.75 -0.10
C GLY A 10 2.73 -5.24 1.33
N GLY A 11 1.92 -6.29 1.46
CA GLY A 11 1.44 -6.82 2.74
C GLY A 11 2.41 -7.74 3.48
N SER A 12 3.61 -8.01 2.94
CA SER A 12 4.54 -8.98 3.54
C SER A 12 5.39 -8.40 4.69
N ARG A 13 5.45 -7.06 4.86
CA ARG A 13 6.23 -6.39 5.90
C ARG A 13 5.68 -5.00 6.25
N GLY A 14 6.27 -4.36 7.26
CA GLY A 14 6.00 -2.96 7.62
C GLY A 14 4.54 -2.64 7.87
N LEU A 15 4.10 -1.48 7.40
CA LEU A 15 2.73 -0.99 7.58
C LEU A 15 1.69 -1.88 6.89
N GLY A 16 2.01 -2.44 5.71
CA GLY A 16 1.11 -3.34 5.00
C GLY A 16 0.83 -4.64 5.77
N LYS A 17 1.87 -5.27 6.34
CA LYS A 17 1.71 -6.42 7.24
C LYS A 17 0.86 -6.05 8.47
N ASN A 18 1.19 -4.93 9.12
CA ASN A 18 0.44 -4.49 10.30
C ASN A 18 -1.04 -4.26 9.98
N ALA A 19 -1.34 -3.56 8.87
CA ALA A 19 -2.72 -3.33 8.42
C ALA A 19 -3.46 -4.64 8.12
N ALA A 20 -2.82 -5.58 7.41
CA ALA A 20 -3.40 -6.88 7.11
C ALA A 20 -3.75 -7.66 8.38
N LEU A 21 -2.84 -7.71 9.36
CA LEU A 21 -3.05 -8.38 10.65
C LEU A 21 -4.16 -7.73 11.49
N LYS A 22 -4.25 -6.39 11.48
CA LYS A 22 -5.29 -5.65 12.20
C LYS A 22 -6.67 -5.82 11.56
N LEU A 23 -6.76 -5.84 10.23
CA LEU A 23 -7.99 -6.14 9.52
C LEU A 23 -8.44 -7.58 9.76
N ALA A 24 -7.52 -8.55 9.72
CA ALA A 24 -7.78 -9.94 10.04
C ALA A 24 -8.32 -10.13 11.45
N ALA A 25 -7.74 -9.44 12.44
CA ALA A 25 -8.22 -9.46 13.83
C ALA A 25 -9.65 -8.90 14.00
N LYS A 26 -10.14 -8.14 13.01
CA LYS A 26 -11.53 -7.65 12.95
C LYS A 26 -12.43 -8.52 12.08
N GLY A 27 -11.97 -9.70 11.69
CA GLY A 27 -12.74 -10.65 10.93
C GLY A 27 -12.75 -10.40 9.41
N THR A 28 -11.80 -9.64 8.87
CA THR A 28 -11.68 -9.41 7.41
C THR A 28 -10.73 -10.44 6.80
N ASP A 29 -11.13 -11.10 5.73
CA ASP A 29 -10.26 -11.96 4.93
C ASP A 29 -9.25 -11.14 4.14
N ILE A 30 -8.06 -11.66 3.89
CA ILE A 30 -6.95 -10.89 3.33
C ILE A 30 -6.40 -11.54 2.05
N LEU A 31 -6.33 -10.73 0.99
CA LEU A 31 -5.48 -11.00 -0.17
C LEU A 31 -4.33 -10.00 -0.12
N LEU A 32 -3.13 -10.45 0.18
CA LEU A 32 -1.97 -9.56 0.25
C LEU A 32 -1.05 -9.74 -0.97
N THR A 33 -0.26 -8.72 -1.30
CA THR A 33 0.76 -8.87 -2.33
C THR A 33 2.17 -8.70 -1.76
N TYR A 34 3.14 -9.31 -2.45
CA TYR A 34 4.56 -9.18 -2.20
C TYR A 34 5.32 -8.98 -3.52
N HIS A 35 6.49 -8.35 -3.48
CA HIS A 35 7.33 -8.22 -4.68
C HIS A 35 8.28 -9.42 -4.82
N SER A 36 9.23 -9.60 -3.91
CA SER A 36 10.30 -10.60 -4.03
C SER A 36 10.31 -11.64 -2.91
N ASN A 37 9.92 -11.28 -1.70
CA ASN A 37 10.01 -12.20 -0.56
C ASN A 37 8.71 -12.99 -0.37
N ARG A 38 8.59 -14.09 -1.12
CA ARG A 38 7.46 -15.01 -1.04
C ARG A 38 7.30 -15.63 0.35
N GLN A 39 8.41 -16.03 0.98
CA GLN A 39 8.33 -16.69 2.29
C GLN A 39 7.75 -15.74 3.34
N ALA A 40 8.23 -14.51 3.42
CA ALA A 40 7.66 -13.52 4.35
C ALA A 40 6.15 -13.28 4.12
N ALA A 41 5.69 -13.33 2.87
CA ALA A 41 4.27 -13.22 2.57
C ALA A 41 3.47 -14.44 3.05
N LEU A 42 4.00 -15.65 2.88
CA LEU A 42 3.37 -16.89 3.36
C LEU A 42 3.34 -16.96 4.91
N ASP A 43 4.37 -16.46 5.57
CA ASP A 43 4.40 -16.36 7.04
C ASP A 43 3.28 -15.43 7.55
N VAL A 44 3.05 -14.29 6.86
CA VAL A 44 1.93 -13.39 7.17
C VAL A 44 0.58 -14.06 6.91
N VAL A 45 0.44 -14.81 5.80
CA VAL A 45 -0.78 -15.59 5.53
C VAL A 45 -1.06 -16.56 6.68
N ALA A 46 -0.06 -17.33 7.11
CA ALA A 46 -0.22 -18.28 8.21
C ALA A 46 -0.59 -17.57 9.53
N GLU A 47 -0.02 -16.39 9.80
CA GLU A 47 -0.35 -15.58 10.97
C GLU A 47 -1.81 -15.06 10.93
N ILE A 48 -2.29 -14.69 9.74
CA ILE A 48 -3.67 -14.25 9.51
C ILE A 48 -4.66 -15.43 9.70
N GLU A 49 -4.35 -16.59 9.12
CA GLU A 49 -5.23 -17.76 9.19
C GLU A 49 -5.39 -18.29 10.64
N LYS A 50 -4.37 -18.13 11.49
CA LYS A 50 -4.49 -18.39 12.94
C LYS A 50 -5.53 -17.49 13.65
N LYS A 51 -5.96 -16.39 13.03
CA LYS A 51 -7.02 -15.51 13.56
C LYS A 51 -8.43 -15.96 13.11
N GLY A 52 -8.55 -17.09 12.39
CA GLY A 52 -9.82 -17.66 11.96
C GLY A 52 -10.40 -17.06 10.68
N VAL A 53 -9.62 -16.28 9.93
CA VAL A 53 -10.02 -15.74 8.62
C VAL A 53 -9.17 -16.34 7.51
N LYS A 54 -9.64 -16.24 6.26
CA LYS A 54 -8.90 -16.74 5.09
C LYS A 54 -7.90 -15.71 4.62
N ALA A 55 -6.74 -16.19 4.13
CA ALA A 55 -5.76 -15.32 3.49
C ALA A 55 -5.10 -15.97 2.29
N ALA A 56 -4.64 -15.16 1.34
CA ALA A 56 -3.81 -15.58 0.22
C ALA A 56 -2.74 -14.52 -0.07
N ALA A 57 -1.65 -14.92 -0.75
CA ALA A 57 -0.59 -14.02 -1.18
C ALA A 57 -0.31 -14.20 -2.67
N LEU A 58 -0.19 -13.08 -3.40
CA LEU A 58 0.13 -13.02 -4.81
C LEU A 58 1.40 -12.19 -5.04
N ALA A 59 2.19 -12.58 -6.04
CA ALA A 59 3.33 -11.78 -6.47
C ALA A 59 2.84 -10.55 -7.25
N LEU A 60 3.41 -9.37 -6.99
CA LEU A 60 3.13 -8.15 -7.73
C LEU A 60 4.30 -7.18 -7.64
N ASN A 61 4.83 -6.78 -8.79
CA ASN A 61 5.65 -5.59 -8.91
C ASN A 61 4.75 -4.39 -9.26
N VAL A 62 4.46 -3.53 -8.29
CA VAL A 62 3.61 -2.33 -8.53
C VAL A 62 4.29 -1.30 -9.44
N GLY A 63 5.60 -1.41 -9.69
CA GLY A 63 6.35 -0.56 -10.62
C GLY A 63 6.21 -0.98 -12.09
N ASP A 64 5.66 -2.16 -12.37
CA ASP A 64 5.50 -2.70 -13.73
C ASP A 64 4.01 -2.81 -14.12
N SER A 65 3.49 -1.75 -14.71
CA SER A 65 2.09 -1.67 -15.13
C SER A 65 1.73 -2.63 -16.29
N THR A 66 2.72 -3.20 -16.98
CA THR A 66 2.46 -4.15 -18.08
C THR A 66 1.90 -5.48 -17.57
N THR A 67 2.11 -5.80 -16.31
CA THR A 67 1.69 -7.05 -15.67
C THR A 67 0.28 -6.97 -15.06
N PHE A 68 -0.35 -5.81 -15.00
CA PHE A 68 -1.57 -5.60 -14.21
C PHE A 68 -2.81 -6.31 -14.74
N ASP A 69 -2.92 -6.52 -16.06
CA ASP A 69 -4.04 -7.28 -16.64
C ASP A 69 -3.98 -8.77 -16.23
N ALA A 70 -2.77 -9.35 -16.31
CA ALA A 70 -2.54 -10.71 -15.83
C ALA A 70 -2.77 -10.84 -14.31
N PHE A 71 -2.29 -9.86 -13.53
CA PHE A 71 -2.51 -9.82 -12.10
C PHE A 71 -4.00 -9.71 -11.72
N ALA A 72 -4.77 -8.85 -12.40
CA ALA A 72 -6.22 -8.75 -12.16
C ALA A 72 -6.94 -10.07 -12.46
N SER A 73 -6.52 -10.79 -13.52
CA SER A 73 -7.04 -12.12 -13.83
C SER A 73 -6.71 -13.14 -12.73
N GLU A 74 -5.49 -13.11 -12.19
CA GLU A 74 -5.07 -13.96 -11.07
C GLU A 74 -5.87 -13.65 -9.78
N VAL A 75 -6.10 -12.36 -9.48
CA VAL A 75 -6.97 -11.93 -8.38
C VAL A 75 -8.37 -12.51 -8.53
N ALA A 76 -8.96 -12.43 -9.72
CA ALA A 76 -10.30 -12.98 -9.99
C ALA A 76 -10.35 -14.50 -9.76
N GLN A 77 -9.32 -15.24 -10.21
CA GLN A 77 -9.22 -16.68 -10.00
C GLN A 77 -9.13 -17.03 -8.50
N VAL A 78 -8.27 -16.33 -7.75
CA VAL A 78 -8.11 -16.56 -6.30
C VAL A 78 -9.39 -16.22 -5.54
N LEU A 79 -10.08 -15.13 -5.91
CA LEU A 79 -11.39 -14.80 -5.32
C LEU A 79 -12.40 -15.91 -5.53
N ALA A 80 -12.51 -16.46 -6.74
CA ALA A 80 -13.41 -17.55 -7.07
C ALA A 80 -13.05 -18.84 -6.32
N GLN A 81 -11.78 -19.24 -6.34
CA GLN A 81 -11.32 -20.51 -5.77
C GLN A 81 -11.33 -20.53 -4.24
N LYS A 82 -10.86 -19.46 -3.59
CA LYS A 82 -10.72 -19.42 -2.13
C LYS A 82 -11.95 -18.93 -1.41
N TRP A 83 -12.71 -18.01 -2.02
CA TRP A 83 -13.87 -17.34 -1.40
C TRP A 83 -15.21 -17.62 -2.08
N GLY A 84 -15.22 -18.19 -3.29
CA GLY A 84 -16.45 -18.36 -4.08
C GLY A 84 -17.07 -17.03 -4.49
N ARG A 85 -16.23 -15.98 -4.62
CA ARG A 85 -16.66 -14.62 -4.95
C ARG A 85 -16.01 -14.13 -6.24
N THR A 86 -16.64 -13.14 -6.85
CA THR A 86 -16.12 -12.43 -8.04
C THR A 86 -15.51 -11.06 -7.69
N THR A 87 -15.72 -10.60 -6.45
CA THR A 87 -15.32 -9.26 -6.00
C THR A 87 -14.68 -9.29 -4.62
N PHE A 88 -13.85 -8.29 -4.32
CA PHE A 88 -13.34 -7.97 -2.99
C PHE A 88 -13.92 -6.61 -2.51
N ASP A 89 -13.77 -6.28 -1.22
CA ASP A 89 -14.44 -5.13 -0.61
C ASP A 89 -13.52 -3.92 -0.37
N TYR A 90 -12.24 -4.16 -0.06
CA TYR A 90 -11.30 -3.10 0.34
C TYR A 90 -9.98 -3.20 -0.43
N LEU A 91 -9.52 -2.07 -0.98
CA LEU A 91 -8.20 -1.94 -1.58
C LEU A 91 -7.32 -1.03 -0.71
N LEU A 92 -6.16 -1.54 -0.27
CA LEU A 92 -5.13 -0.74 0.38
C LEU A 92 -3.91 -0.63 -0.55
N ASN A 93 -3.74 0.54 -1.16
CA ASN A 93 -2.55 0.90 -1.94
C ASN A 93 -1.43 1.34 -0.98
N ASN A 94 -0.68 0.36 -0.47
CA ASN A 94 0.38 0.57 0.53
C ASN A 94 1.78 0.31 -0.03
N ALA A 95 1.93 -0.57 -1.04
CA ALA A 95 3.25 -0.87 -1.60
C ALA A 95 4.00 0.41 -1.98
N GLY A 96 5.28 0.48 -1.62
CA GLY A 96 6.10 1.64 -1.88
C GLY A 96 7.54 1.44 -1.43
N ILE A 97 8.42 2.32 -1.91
CA ILE A 97 9.84 2.41 -1.53
C ILE A 97 10.15 3.83 -1.07
N GLY A 98 11.18 3.97 -0.26
CA GLY A 98 11.83 5.24 0.04
C GLY A 98 13.14 5.34 -0.72
N LEU A 99 13.41 6.52 -1.28
CA LEU A 99 14.68 6.83 -1.90
C LEU A 99 15.08 8.24 -1.45
N ASN A 100 16.29 8.35 -0.96
CA ASN A 100 16.89 9.64 -0.57
C ASN A 100 17.95 10.02 -1.58
N ALA A 101 17.80 11.19 -2.20
CA ALA A 101 18.79 11.81 -3.06
C ALA A 101 18.61 13.34 -3.02
N PRO A 102 19.68 14.15 -2.91
CA PRO A 102 19.58 15.59 -3.03
C PRO A 102 18.89 16.00 -4.34
N PHE A 103 18.12 17.08 -4.33
CA PHE A 103 17.40 17.53 -5.52
C PHE A 103 18.29 17.67 -6.75
N ALA A 104 19.47 18.24 -6.59
CA ALA A 104 20.43 18.46 -7.69
C ALA A 104 21.08 17.16 -8.21
N GLU A 105 20.98 16.05 -7.47
CA GLU A 105 21.64 14.77 -7.77
C GLU A 105 20.64 13.66 -8.10
N THR A 106 19.34 13.93 -7.97
CA THR A 106 18.30 12.96 -8.30
C THR A 106 18.34 12.66 -9.80
N SER A 107 18.67 11.42 -10.16
CA SER A 107 18.71 10.99 -11.55
C SER A 107 17.30 10.72 -12.10
N GLU A 108 17.17 10.80 -13.45
CA GLU A 108 15.90 10.43 -14.12
C GLU A 108 15.46 9.00 -13.76
N ALA A 109 16.41 8.05 -13.71
CA ALA A 109 16.10 6.66 -13.35
C ALA A 109 15.51 6.54 -11.94
N GLN A 110 16.05 7.27 -10.97
CA GLN A 110 15.49 7.31 -9.61
C GLN A 110 14.11 7.96 -9.57
N PHE A 111 13.92 9.04 -10.32
CA PHE A 111 12.63 9.69 -10.46
C PHE A 111 11.59 8.76 -11.09
N ASP A 112 11.94 8.08 -12.18
CA ASP A 112 11.06 7.14 -12.89
C ASP A 112 10.70 5.94 -12.01
N GLU A 113 11.65 5.40 -11.26
CA GLU A 113 11.38 4.32 -10.30
C GLU A 113 10.36 4.76 -9.25
N LEU A 114 10.57 5.94 -8.63
CA LEU A 114 9.62 6.51 -7.67
C LEU A 114 8.25 6.77 -8.32
N MET A 115 8.22 7.37 -9.51
CA MET A 115 6.98 7.63 -10.23
C MET A 115 6.23 6.33 -10.52
N ASN A 116 6.92 5.32 -11.03
CA ASN A 116 6.32 4.05 -11.38
C ASN A 116 5.72 3.35 -10.14
N ILE A 117 6.45 3.30 -9.03
CA ILE A 117 6.01 2.59 -7.82
C ILE A 117 5.01 3.41 -6.99
N GLN A 118 5.24 4.72 -6.82
CA GLN A 118 4.50 5.53 -5.86
C GLN A 118 3.25 6.19 -6.43
N PHE A 119 3.17 6.37 -7.77
CA PHE A 119 2.05 7.08 -8.40
C PHE A 119 1.44 6.31 -9.57
N LYS A 120 2.21 6.01 -10.63
CA LYS A 120 1.71 5.31 -11.82
C LYS A 120 1.16 3.93 -11.48
N GLY A 121 1.88 3.17 -10.64
CA GLY A 121 1.46 1.85 -10.20
C GLY A 121 0.09 1.87 -9.50
N PRO A 122 -0.09 2.58 -8.38
CA PRO A 122 -1.38 2.67 -7.71
C PRO A 122 -2.50 3.20 -8.61
N PHE A 123 -2.20 4.14 -9.52
CA PHE A 123 -3.18 4.68 -10.47
C PHE A 123 -3.74 3.57 -11.37
N PHE A 124 -2.87 2.92 -12.14
CA PHE A 124 -3.30 1.92 -13.13
C PHE A 124 -3.70 0.60 -12.49
N LEU A 125 -3.07 0.18 -11.40
CA LEU A 125 -3.50 -1.00 -10.66
C LEU A 125 -4.92 -0.85 -10.13
N THR A 126 -5.23 0.31 -9.52
CA THR A 126 -6.59 0.58 -9.07
C THR A 126 -7.57 0.52 -10.25
N GLN A 127 -7.24 1.14 -11.38
CA GLN A 127 -8.07 1.11 -12.58
C GLN A 127 -8.35 -0.33 -13.06
N ARG A 128 -7.33 -1.20 -13.10
CA ARG A 128 -7.50 -2.61 -13.50
C ARG A 128 -8.28 -3.44 -12.49
N LEU A 129 -8.22 -3.09 -11.20
CA LEU A 129 -8.94 -3.78 -10.14
C LEU A 129 -10.37 -3.27 -9.92
N LEU A 130 -10.75 -2.11 -10.49
CA LEU A 130 -12.11 -1.55 -10.32
C LEU A 130 -13.25 -2.51 -10.68
N PRO A 131 -13.16 -3.34 -11.73
CA PRO A 131 -14.21 -4.33 -12.03
C PRO A 131 -14.38 -5.39 -10.94
N LEU A 132 -13.33 -5.66 -10.18
CA LEU A 132 -13.31 -6.64 -9.09
C LEU A 132 -13.60 -6.01 -7.71
N LEU A 133 -13.66 -4.68 -7.63
CA LEU A 133 -14.01 -3.97 -6.39
C LEU A 133 -15.52 -3.88 -6.26
N GLN A 134 -16.05 -4.36 -5.13
CA GLN A 134 -17.47 -4.37 -4.82
C GLN A 134 -18.04 -2.94 -4.72
N ASP A 135 -19.24 -2.69 -5.22
CA ASP A 135 -19.96 -1.45 -4.96
C ASP A 135 -20.16 -1.25 -3.45
N GLY A 136 -20.05 -0.04 -2.97
CA GLY A 136 -19.98 0.27 -1.55
C GLY A 136 -18.62 -0.07 -0.89
N GLY A 137 -17.63 -0.47 -1.69
CA GLY A 137 -16.27 -0.78 -1.25
C GLY A 137 -15.49 0.41 -0.73
N ARG A 138 -14.23 0.20 -0.37
CA ARG A 138 -13.32 1.23 0.16
C ARG A 138 -11.97 1.13 -0.51
N ILE A 139 -11.39 2.29 -0.84
CA ILE A 139 -9.99 2.43 -1.24
C ILE A 139 -9.27 3.27 -0.19
N LEU A 140 -8.13 2.79 0.28
CA LEU A 140 -7.23 3.55 1.14
C LEU A 140 -5.88 3.67 0.44
N ASN A 141 -5.50 4.90 0.12
CA ASN A 141 -4.18 5.22 -0.40
C ASN A 141 -3.22 5.61 0.75
N VAL A 142 -1.93 5.41 0.55
CA VAL A 142 -0.90 5.79 1.52
C VAL A 142 -0.02 6.89 0.94
N SER A 143 -0.14 8.10 1.52
CA SER A 143 0.74 9.24 1.29
C SER A 143 1.93 9.22 2.25
N SER A 144 2.42 10.38 2.61
CA SER A 144 3.47 10.61 3.61
C SER A 144 3.31 12.00 4.20
N GLY A 145 3.73 12.20 5.44
CA GLY A 145 3.89 13.53 6.02
C GLY A 145 4.78 14.44 5.16
N LEU A 146 5.73 13.86 4.42
CA LEU A 146 6.61 14.60 3.51
C LEU A 146 5.89 15.27 2.33
N ALA A 147 4.63 14.98 2.07
CA ALA A 147 3.80 15.75 1.14
C ALA A 147 3.37 17.11 1.72
N ARG A 148 3.58 17.36 3.02
CA ARG A 148 3.14 18.57 3.75
C ARG A 148 4.28 19.35 4.38
N PHE A 149 5.34 18.68 4.79
CA PHE A 149 6.56 19.33 5.29
C PHE A 149 7.77 18.78 4.53
N ALA A 150 8.81 19.60 4.38
CA ALA A 150 9.96 19.27 3.57
C ALA A 150 11.10 18.70 4.43
N LEU A 151 11.65 17.58 3.94
CA LEU A 151 12.92 17.04 4.42
C LEU A 151 13.88 16.94 3.22
N PRO A 152 15.08 17.52 3.30
CA PRO A 152 16.07 17.44 2.22
C PRO A 152 16.32 16.00 1.77
N GLY A 153 16.50 15.80 0.46
CA GLY A 153 16.73 14.47 -0.13
C GLY A 153 15.47 13.69 -0.50
N TYR A 154 14.28 14.21 -0.23
CA TYR A 154 13.03 13.48 -0.51
C TYR A 154 12.11 14.18 -1.53
N ALA A 155 12.63 15.14 -2.31
CA ALA A 155 11.80 15.96 -3.21
C ALA A 155 10.98 15.12 -4.20
N ALA A 156 11.62 14.18 -4.92
CA ALA A 156 10.93 13.31 -5.88
C ALA A 156 9.88 12.40 -5.19
N TYR A 157 10.24 11.76 -4.08
CA TYR A 157 9.31 10.94 -3.29
C TYR A 157 8.11 11.76 -2.81
N ALA A 158 8.35 12.92 -2.20
CA ALA A 158 7.30 13.80 -1.67
C ALA A 158 6.36 14.30 -2.77
N ALA A 159 6.89 14.63 -3.95
CA ALA A 159 6.09 15.03 -5.11
C ALA A 159 5.10 13.91 -5.53
N MET A 160 5.56 12.65 -5.58
CA MET A 160 4.67 11.52 -5.90
C MET A 160 3.61 11.30 -4.82
N LYS A 161 3.96 11.47 -3.53
CA LYS A 161 3.00 11.36 -2.43
C LYS A 161 1.99 12.51 -2.43
N GLY A 162 2.37 13.72 -2.81
CA GLY A 162 1.45 14.84 -3.07
C GLY A 162 0.51 14.56 -4.25
N ALA A 163 1.03 13.98 -5.33
CA ALA A 163 0.20 13.54 -6.47
C ALA A 163 -0.86 12.51 -6.06
N MET A 164 -0.53 11.58 -5.16
CA MET A 164 -1.49 10.62 -4.61
C MET A 164 -2.61 11.29 -3.80
N GLU A 165 -2.34 12.40 -3.10
CA GLU A 165 -3.37 13.16 -2.39
C GLU A 165 -4.36 13.80 -3.36
N VAL A 166 -3.88 14.32 -4.50
CA VAL A 166 -4.73 14.84 -5.56
C VAL A 166 -5.55 13.70 -6.19
N LEU A 167 -4.90 12.62 -6.61
CA LEU A 167 -5.56 11.46 -7.22
C LEU A 167 -6.69 10.92 -6.32
N THR A 168 -6.47 10.85 -5.03
CA THR A 168 -7.47 10.36 -4.07
C THR A 168 -8.76 11.16 -4.13
N ARG A 169 -8.68 12.49 -4.25
CA ARG A 169 -9.87 13.34 -4.36
C ARG A 169 -10.63 13.09 -5.66
N TYR A 170 -9.93 12.88 -6.78
CA TYR A 170 -10.55 12.54 -8.06
C TYR A 170 -11.19 11.15 -8.02
N GLN A 171 -10.48 10.15 -7.51
CA GLN A 171 -11.04 8.81 -7.33
C GLN A 171 -12.32 8.85 -6.45
N ALA A 172 -12.31 9.60 -5.35
CA ALA A 172 -13.49 9.73 -4.48
C ALA A 172 -14.68 10.35 -5.23
N LYS A 173 -14.42 11.38 -6.04
CA LYS A 173 -15.46 12.05 -6.82
C LYS A 173 -16.04 11.15 -7.91
N GLU A 174 -15.17 10.49 -8.67
CA GLU A 174 -15.57 9.67 -9.82
C GLU A 174 -16.20 8.34 -9.41
N LEU A 175 -15.74 7.73 -8.31
CA LEU A 175 -16.24 6.43 -7.86
C LEU A 175 -17.43 6.54 -6.88
N GLY A 176 -17.81 7.74 -6.49
CA GLY A 176 -18.94 8.00 -5.59
C GLY A 176 -20.26 7.44 -6.10
N GLY A 177 -20.49 7.43 -7.43
CA GLY A 177 -21.68 6.83 -8.04
C GLY A 177 -21.83 5.33 -7.79
N ARG A 178 -20.72 4.62 -7.53
CA ARG A 178 -20.69 3.22 -7.10
C ARG A 178 -20.72 3.04 -5.57
N GLY A 179 -20.89 4.11 -4.81
CA GLY A 179 -20.82 4.10 -3.34
C GLY A 179 -19.41 3.79 -2.79
N ILE A 180 -18.36 3.85 -3.63
CA ILE A 180 -16.98 3.58 -3.21
C ILE A 180 -16.41 4.81 -2.53
N SER A 181 -15.97 4.66 -1.27
CA SER A 181 -15.25 5.72 -0.56
C SER A 181 -13.76 5.57 -0.79
N VAL A 182 -13.11 6.69 -1.12
CA VAL A 182 -11.65 6.73 -1.31
C VAL A 182 -11.05 7.72 -0.32
N ASN A 183 -10.09 7.26 0.46
CA ASN A 183 -9.40 8.06 1.47
C ASN A 183 -7.89 7.88 1.35
N ILE A 184 -7.14 8.75 2.02
CA ILE A 184 -5.69 8.69 2.08
C ILE A 184 -5.22 8.94 3.50
N ILE A 185 -4.18 8.23 3.92
CA ILE A 185 -3.45 8.49 5.17
C ILE A 185 -2.05 8.97 4.84
N ALA A 186 -1.51 9.85 5.65
CA ALA A 186 -0.16 10.40 5.54
C ALA A 186 0.63 10.05 6.81
N PRO A 187 1.23 8.84 6.88
CA PRO A 187 2.06 8.46 8.02
C PRO A 187 3.27 9.38 8.17
N GLY A 188 3.70 9.60 9.41
CA GLY A 188 5.03 10.11 9.72
C GLY A 188 6.10 9.05 9.52
N ALA A 189 7.28 9.28 10.08
CA ALA A 189 8.32 8.27 10.12
C ALA A 189 7.97 7.20 11.15
N ILE A 190 7.87 5.96 10.70
CA ILE A 190 7.47 4.81 11.53
C ILE A 190 8.62 3.80 11.54
N GLU A 191 8.90 3.21 12.68
CA GLU A 191 9.91 2.17 12.90
C GLU A 191 9.56 0.87 12.15
N THR A 192 9.87 0.83 10.87
CA THR A 192 9.63 -0.30 9.97
C THR A 192 10.86 -0.58 9.12
N ASP A 193 10.77 -1.56 8.20
CA ASP A 193 11.80 -1.84 7.20
C ASP A 193 11.87 -0.79 6.07
N PHE A 194 11.01 0.21 6.08
CA PHE A 194 11.00 1.27 5.06
C PHE A 194 12.30 2.07 5.09
N GLY A 195 12.84 2.39 3.91
CA GLY A 195 14.12 3.11 3.81
C GLY A 195 15.30 2.34 4.41
N GLY A 196 15.27 0.99 4.37
CA GLY A 196 16.33 0.15 4.93
C GLY A 196 16.28 -0.02 6.45
N GLY A 197 15.20 0.44 7.11
CA GLY A 197 15.06 0.33 8.57
C GLY A 197 15.75 1.45 9.35
N GLU A 198 16.18 2.53 8.68
CA GLU A 198 16.98 3.62 9.27
C GLU A 198 16.35 4.18 10.56
N VAL A 199 15.02 4.42 10.55
CA VAL A 199 14.31 4.95 11.72
C VAL A 199 14.25 3.94 12.87
N ARG A 200 14.18 2.65 12.58
CA ARG A 200 14.12 1.58 13.58
C ARG A 200 15.49 1.26 14.18
N ASP A 201 16.52 1.19 13.33
CA ASP A 201 17.82 0.60 13.68
C ASP A 201 18.87 1.65 14.07
N ASN A 202 18.69 2.93 13.69
CA ASN A 202 19.59 4.03 14.03
C ASN A 202 19.01 4.87 15.18
N ALA A 203 19.55 4.69 16.39
CA ALA A 203 19.07 5.35 17.59
C ALA A 203 19.20 6.89 17.56
N GLU A 204 20.12 7.45 16.77
CA GLU A 204 20.28 8.91 16.62
C GLU A 204 19.16 9.46 15.74
N VAL A 205 18.91 8.84 14.58
CA VAL A 205 17.81 9.18 13.68
C VAL A 205 16.48 9.03 14.39
N ASN A 206 16.28 7.94 15.11
CA ASN A 206 15.07 7.70 15.89
C ASN A 206 14.80 8.83 16.89
N ARG A 207 15.80 9.19 17.74
CA ARG A 207 15.66 10.28 18.70
C ARG A 207 15.41 11.63 18.03
N HIS A 208 16.08 11.90 16.90
CA HIS A 208 15.87 13.14 16.15
C HIS A 208 14.42 13.26 15.66
N ILE A 209 13.86 12.19 15.12
CA ILE A 209 12.48 12.16 14.65
C ILE A 209 11.48 12.26 15.81
N ALA A 210 11.70 11.48 16.88
CA ALA A 210 10.87 11.52 18.07
C ALA A 210 10.79 12.95 18.65
N ALA A 211 11.92 13.66 18.71
CA ALA A 211 11.99 15.03 19.21
C ALA A 211 11.17 16.05 18.38
N GLN A 212 10.78 15.70 17.15
CA GLN A 212 9.92 16.56 16.32
C GLN A 212 8.43 16.28 16.52
N THR A 213 8.08 15.26 17.28
CA THR A 213 6.69 14.96 17.61
C THR A 213 6.30 15.58 18.96
N ALA A 214 5.03 15.94 19.12
CA ALA A 214 4.56 16.57 20.36
C ALA A 214 4.69 15.65 21.60
N LEU A 215 4.72 14.34 21.40
CA LEU A 215 4.81 13.35 22.48
C LEU A 215 6.23 12.83 22.70
N GLY A 216 7.18 13.19 21.86
CA GLY A 216 8.55 12.68 21.94
C GLY A 216 8.69 11.18 21.61
N LEU A 217 7.75 10.64 20.84
CA LEU A 217 7.66 9.22 20.46
C LEU A 217 7.79 9.05 18.96
#